data_e342646da06ec16c651ec515772ecd5c
#
_entry.id   e342646da06ec16c651ec515772ecd5c
#
_cell.length_a   1.000
_cell.length_b   1.000
_cell.length_c   1.000
_cell.angle_alpha   90.00
_cell.angle_beta   90.00
_cell.angle_gamma   90.00
#
_symmetry.space_group_name_H-M   'P 1'
#
loop_
_entity.id
_entity.type
_entity.pdbx_description
1 polymer ?
#
loop_
_entity_poly.entity_id
_entity_poly.type
_entity_poly.pdbx_seq_one_letter_code
_entity_poly.pdbx_strand_id
1 'polypeptide(L)'
;MLTTVVSSLTAQNVVVNGPDGKLQVTVSCPEEGKASYSLVYNGKQMLESSPLGLETNLGSFVKRMKLIGHQEKQIDTVYTQSRIKFSRIHYRANELVCYFSNDKGQKVNVTFRVSNNDVAFRYTLPRQGETGSVVVNSEETGFRFPAGTTTFLCPQSDPMIGWKRTKPSYEEEYKADIPMDVRSQYG
;
A
#
# COMPACT_ATOMS: atom_id res chain seq x y z
N MET A 1 31.05 -33.68 18.46
CA MET A 1 29.59 -33.39 18.54
C MET A 1 29.38 -32.03 17.94
N LEU A 2 28.94 -31.96 16.68
CA LEU A 2 28.64 -30.69 16.00
C LEU A 2 27.22 -30.26 16.38
N THR A 3 27.10 -29.20 17.13
CA THR A 3 25.79 -28.60 17.44
C THR A 3 25.38 -27.71 16.26
N THR A 4 24.46 -28.20 15.46
CA THR A 4 23.81 -27.43 14.39
C THR A 4 22.86 -26.41 15.05
N VAL A 5 23.25 -25.15 15.06
CA VAL A 5 22.35 -24.07 15.44
C VAL A 5 21.40 -23.84 14.26
N VAL A 6 20.18 -24.32 14.38
CA VAL A 6 19.10 -23.96 13.45
C VAL A 6 18.65 -22.55 13.82
N SER A 7 19.13 -21.54 13.08
CA SER A 7 18.54 -20.20 13.11
C SER A 7 17.12 -20.28 12.58
N SER A 8 16.13 -20.11 13.44
CA SER A 8 14.75 -19.91 13.01
C SER A 8 14.70 -18.58 12.23
N LEU A 9 14.39 -18.64 10.93
CA LEU A 9 14.07 -17.50 10.11
C LEU A 9 12.78 -16.87 10.67
N THR A 10 12.92 -15.87 11.53
CA THR A 10 11.78 -15.08 12.00
C THR A 10 11.51 -13.98 11.00
N ALA A 11 10.34 -14.04 10.37
CA ALA A 11 9.82 -12.92 9.59
C ALA A 11 9.80 -11.67 10.47
N GLN A 12 10.45 -10.62 10.02
CA GLN A 12 10.47 -9.36 10.77
C GLN A 12 9.16 -8.61 10.48
N ASN A 13 8.29 -8.51 11.49
CA ASN A 13 7.02 -7.80 11.42
C ASN A 13 7.10 -6.49 12.19
N VAL A 14 6.62 -5.41 11.58
CA VAL A 14 6.48 -4.10 12.22
C VAL A 14 5.03 -3.68 12.13
N VAL A 15 4.49 -3.16 13.24
CA VAL A 15 3.07 -2.79 13.35
C VAL A 15 2.96 -1.31 13.65
N VAL A 16 2.03 -0.63 12.99
CA VAL A 16 1.63 0.74 13.31
C VAL A 16 0.12 0.84 13.40
N ASN A 17 -0.37 1.54 14.43
CA ASN A 17 -1.80 1.72 14.66
C ASN A 17 -2.20 3.17 14.36
N GLY A 18 -3.45 3.38 13.99
CA GLY A 18 -4.06 4.71 14.01
C GLY A 18 -4.12 5.29 15.43
N PRO A 19 -4.32 6.61 15.60
CA PRO A 19 -4.33 7.25 16.91
C PRO A 19 -5.36 6.69 17.90
N ASP A 20 -6.48 6.14 17.43
CA ASP A 20 -7.51 5.51 18.28
C ASP A 20 -7.32 4.00 18.44
N GLY A 21 -6.27 3.41 17.86
CA GLY A 21 -5.92 2.01 17.97
C GLY A 21 -6.77 1.03 17.15
N LYS A 22 -7.79 1.51 16.42
CA LYS A 22 -8.71 0.61 15.67
C LYS A 22 -8.16 0.15 14.35
N LEU A 23 -7.48 1.05 13.64
CA LEU A 23 -6.85 0.76 12.36
C LEU A 23 -5.41 0.35 12.58
N GLN A 24 -5.03 -0.81 12.06
CA GLN A 24 -3.70 -1.38 12.22
C GLN A 24 -3.13 -1.80 10.88
N VAL A 25 -1.89 -1.41 10.62
CA VAL A 25 -1.08 -1.88 9.49
C VAL A 25 0.05 -2.73 10.03
N THR A 26 0.20 -3.94 9.50
CA THR A 26 1.35 -4.81 9.75
C THR A 26 2.18 -4.90 8.49
N VAL A 27 3.45 -4.53 8.57
CA VAL A 27 4.43 -4.68 7.49
C VAL A 27 5.28 -5.90 7.78
N SER A 28 5.38 -6.81 6.82
CA SER A 28 6.10 -8.08 6.93
C SER A 28 7.16 -8.18 5.84
N CYS A 29 8.34 -8.64 6.23
CA CYS A 29 9.41 -8.96 5.30
C CYS A 29 10.15 -10.21 5.79
N PRO A 30 9.79 -11.43 5.32
CA PRO A 30 10.58 -12.62 5.60
C PRO A 30 11.97 -12.47 4.99
N GLU A 31 12.96 -13.10 5.59
CA GLU A 31 14.34 -13.04 5.12
C GLU A 31 14.41 -13.54 3.67
N GLU A 32 15.08 -12.76 2.80
CA GLU A 32 15.15 -12.96 1.35
C GLU A 32 13.78 -13.06 0.63
N GLY A 33 12.72 -12.62 1.29
CA GLY A 33 11.35 -12.70 0.78
C GLY A 33 10.91 -11.45 0.04
N LYS A 34 9.58 -11.35 -0.12
CA LYS A 34 8.89 -10.18 -0.62
C LYS A 34 8.39 -9.35 0.55
N ALA A 35 8.58 -8.05 0.49
CA ALA A 35 7.90 -7.15 1.43
C ALA A 35 6.38 -7.17 1.17
N SER A 36 5.60 -7.16 2.24
CA SER A 36 4.15 -7.15 2.17
C SER A 36 3.56 -6.35 3.33
N TYR A 37 2.30 -6.01 3.20
CA TYR A 37 1.54 -5.36 4.27
C TYR A 37 0.15 -5.96 4.40
N SER A 38 -0.45 -5.85 5.56
CA SER A 38 -1.84 -6.21 5.82
C SER A 38 -2.52 -5.16 6.66
N LEU A 39 -3.85 -5.13 6.63
CA LEU A 39 -4.66 -4.11 7.26
C LEU A 39 -5.80 -4.74 8.06
N VAL A 40 -5.93 -4.33 9.32
CA VAL A 40 -7.01 -4.72 10.21
C VAL A 40 -7.72 -3.47 10.71
N TYR A 41 -9.04 -3.46 10.73
CA TYR A 41 -9.85 -2.41 11.32
C TYR A 41 -10.83 -3.00 12.32
N ASN A 42 -10.75 -2.56 13.58
CA ASN A 42 -11.62 -3.03 14.65
C ASN A 42 -11.62 -4.57 14.82
N GLY A 43 -10.45 -5.21 14.64
CA GLY A 43 -10.27 -6.66 14.68
C GLY A 43 -10.70 -7.40 13.40
N LYS A 44 -11.27 -6.71 12.39
CA LYS A 44 -11.66 -7.31 11.12
C LYS A 44 -10.57 -7.12 10.08
N GLN A 45 -10.19 -8.19 9.39
CA GLN A 45 -9.25 -8.13 8.27
C GLN A 45 -9.87 -7.35 7.11
N MET A 46 -9.19 -6.27 6.68
CA MET A 46 -9.60 -5.42 5.56
C MET A 46 -8.76 -5.68 4.31
N LEU A 47 -7.46 -5.91 4.50
CA LEU A 47 -6.55 -6.39 3.46
C LEU A 47 -5.72 -7.54 4.01
N GLU A 48 -5.69 -8.64 3.30
CA GLU A 48 -4.77 -9.75 3.54
C GLU A 48 -3.35 -9.36 3.17
N SER A 49 -2.37 -10.25 3.35
CA SER A 49 -0.97 -10.00 2.99
C SER A 49 -0.86 -9.58 1.52
N SER A 50 -0.70 -8.29 1.31
CA SER A 50 -0.64 -7.60 0.02
C SER A 50 0.80 -7.25 -0.33
N PRO A 51 1.27 -7.51 -1.54
CA PRO A 51 2.67 -7.31 -1.90
C PRO A 51 3.03 -5.82 -2.00
N LEU A 52 4.30 -5.53 -1.71
CA LEU A 52 4.98 -4.28 -1.98
C LEU A 52 6.16 -4.54 -2.91
N GLY A 53 6.45 -3.62 -3.81
CA GLY A 53 7.65 -3.75 -4.64
C GLY A 53 7.70 -2.81 -5.83
N LEU A 54 8.93 -2.50 -6.26
CA LEU A 54 9.24 -1.72 -7.44
C LEU A 54 10.34 -2.42 -8.25
N GLU A 55 10.19 -2.43 -9.57
CA GLU A 55 11.27 -2.70 -10.51
C GLU A 55 11.78 -1.36 -11.06
N THR A 56 13.07 -1.12 -10.94
CA THR A 56 13.68 0.15 -11.38
C THR A 56 14.94 -0.10 -12.22
N ASN A 57 15.37 0.91 -12.94
CA ASN A 57 16.65 0.86 -13.66
C ASN A 57 17.87 0.77 -12.73
N LEU A 58 17.73 1.09 -11.45
CA LEU A 58 18.79 0.96 -10.45
C LEU A 58 18.82 -0.45 -9.82
N GLY A 59 17.68 -1.15 -9.76
CA GLY A 59 17.58 -2.48 -9.20
C GLY A 59 16.15 -2.91 -8.92
N SER A 60 15.99 -4.19 -8.59
CA SER A 60 14.72 -4.80 -8.20
C SER A 60 14.52 -4.70 -6.68
N PHE A 61 13.33 -4.25 -6.28
CA PHE A 61 12.87 -4.20 -4.90
C PHE A 61 11.62 -5.07 -4.72
N VAL A 62 11.54 -6.20 -5.43
CA VAL A 62 10.41 -7.13 -5.42
C VAL A 62 10.72 -8.40 -4.64
N LYS A 63 11.94 -8.92 -4.78
CA LYS A 63 12.39 -10.18 -4.18
C LYS A 63 13.70 -9.97 -3.41
N ARG A 64 14.03 -10.90 -2.52
CA ARG A 64 15.26 -10.88 -1.71
C ARG A 64 15.42 -9.58 -0.93
N MET A 65 14.28 -9.10 -0.44
CA MET A 65 14.23 -7.90 0.37
C MET A 65 14.57 -8.23 1.83
N LYS A 66 15.20 -7.27 2.49
CA LYS A 66 15.45 -7.30 3.94
C LYS A 66 14.92 -6.00 4.55
N LEU A 67 14.17 -6.12 5.63
CA LEU A 67 13.83 -4.98 6.47
C LEU A 67 15.04 -4.66 7.36
N ILE A 68 15.72 -3.55 7.10
CA ILE A 68 16.98 -3.17 7.79
C ILE A 68 16.76 -2.20 8.94
N GLY A 69 15.53 -1.74 9.14
CA GLY A 69 15.14 -0.88 10.25
C GLY A 69 13.80 -0.20 10.00
N HIS A 70 13.30 0.47 11.03
CA HIS A 70 12.08 1.27 10.93
C HIS A 70 12.16 2.48 11.87
N GLN A 71 11.29 3.45 11.63
CA GLN A 71 11.12 4.62 12.47
C GLN A 71 9.63 4.96 12.57
N GLU A 72 9.18 5.31 13.76
CA GLU A 72 7.82 5.77 14.00
C GLU A 72 7.80 7.20 14.50
N LYS A 73 6.75 7.94 14.13
CA LYS A 73 6.45 9.24 14.73
C LYS A 73 4.95 9.52 14.71
N GLN A 74 4.51 10.35 15.64
CA GLN A 74 3.16 10.88 15.66
C GLN A 74 3.08 12.17 14.83
N ILE A 75 1.99 12.31 14.09
CA ILE A 75 1.63 13.53 13.37
C ILE A 75 0.39 14.10 14.05
N ASP A 76 0.50 15.34 14.49
CA ASP A 76 -0.61 16.13 15.03
C ASP A 76 -0.45 17.56 14.51
N THR A 77 -1.27 17.92 13.54
CA THR A 77 -1.15 19.22 12.87
C THR A 77 -2.51 19.77 12.47
N VAL A 78 -2.58 21.09 12.40
CA VAL A 78 -3.77 21.80 11.92
C VAL A 78 -3.41 22.56 10.65
N TYR A 79 -4.20 22.37 9.61
CA TYR A 79 -4.06 23.14 8.37
C TYR A 79 -5.42 23.67 7.89
N THR A 80 -5.37 24.68 7.05
CA THR A 80 -6.56 25.30 6.48
C THR A 80 -6.65 25.08 4.99
N GLN A 81 -7.88 24.91 4.50
CA GLN A 81 -8.19 24.80 3.08
C GLN A 81 -9.39 25.68 2.77
N SER A 82 -9.32 26.47 1.70
CA SER A 82 -10.34 27.46 1.36
C SER A 82 -11.47 26.93 0.47
N ARG A 83 -11.34 25.74 -0.12
CA ARG A 83 -12.26 25.23 -1.15
C ARG A 83 -12.85 23.85 -0.85
N ILE A 84 -12.93 23.48 0.42
CA ILE A 84 -13.57 22.26 0.86
C ILE A 84 -14.60 22.51 1.95
N LYS A 85 -15.39 21.47 2.27
CA LYS A 85 -16.49 21.55 3.26
C LYS A 85 -16.06 22.04 4.64
N PHE A 86 -14.81 21.73 5.05
CA PHE A 86 -14.25 22.20 6.32
C PHE A 86 -13.02 23.07 6.06
N SER A 87 -13.05 24.32 6.50
CA SER A 87 -11.94 25.26 6.31
C SER A 87 -10.73 24.98 7.21
N ARG A 88 -10.94 24.31 8.34
CA ARG A 88 -9.89 23.95 9.31
C ARG A 88 -9.92 22.43 9.56
N ILE A 89 -8.79 21.78 9.33
CA ILE A 89 -8.63 20.34 9.48
C ILE A 89 -7.59 20.09 10.55
N HIS A 90 -7.96 19.33 11.57
CA HIS A 90 -7.04 18.78 12.55
C HIS A 90 -6.67 17.36 12.09
N TYR A 91 -5.46 17.21 11.57
CA TYR A 91 -4.97 15.92 11.05
C TYR A 91 -4.10 15.23 12.10
N ARG A 92 -4.50 14.03 12.47
CA ARG A 92 -3.77 13.16 13.40
C ARG A 92 -3.52 11.81 12.74
N ALA A 93 -2.28 11.36 12.78
CA ALA A 93 -1.88 10.06 12.25
C ALA A 93 -0.60 9.57 12.94
N ASN A 94 -0.35 8.26 12.90
CA ASN A 94 0.95 7.70 13.18
C ASN A 94 1.64 7.37 11.86
N GLU A 95 2.91 7.74 11.74
CA GLU A 95 3.73 7.48 10.56
C GLU A 95 4.77 6.43 10.90
N LEU A 96 4.83 5.38 10.07
CA LEU A 96 5.85 4.34 10.11
C LEU A 96 6.68 4.44 8.83
N VAL A 97 7.99 4.58 8.96
CA VAL A 97 8.95 4.48 7.86
C VAL A 97 9.66 3.14 7.97
N CYS A 98 9.50 2.27 7.01
CA CYS A 98 10.24 1.02 6.88
C CYS A 98 11.40 1.20 5.91
N TYR A 99 12.60 0.84 6.33
CA TYR A 99 13.82 0.87 5.53
C TYR A 99 14.11 -0.52 5.01
N PHE A 100 14.13 -0.68 3.70
CA PHE A 100 14.43 -1.96 3.06
C PHE A 100 15.72 -1.88 2.26
N SER A 101 16.38 -3.02 2.12
CA SER A 101 17.45 -3.22 1.15
C SER A 101 17.20 -4.50 0.34
N ASN A 102 17.66 -4.51 -0.91
CA ASN A 102 17.73 -5.74 -1.71
C ASN A 102 19.05 -6.48 -1.47
N ASP A 103 19.25 -7.61 -2.16
CA ASP A 103 20.45 -8.44 -2.07
C ASP A 103 21.74 -7.74 -2.53
N LYS A 104 21.62 -6.65 -3.30
CA LYS A 104 22.73 -5.82 -3.75
C LYS A 104 23.02 -4.65 -2.80
N GLY A 105 22.31 -4.54 -1.67
CA GLY A 105 22.46 -3.45 -0.71
C GLY A 105 21.82 -2.13 -1.13
N GLN A 106 21.08 -2.11 -2.25
CA GLN A 106 20.34 -0.94 -2.70
C GLN A 106 19.11 -0.72 -1.81
N LYS A 107 18.74 0.53 -1.58
CA LYS A 107 17.75 0.92 -0.56
C LYS A 107 16.47 1.45 -1.17
N VAL A 108 15.35 1.10 -0.54
CA VAL A 108 14.02 1.70 -0.75
C VAL A 108 13.35 1.87 0.61
N ASN A 109 12.65 2.98 0.81
CA ASN A 109 11.87 3.20 2.01
C ASN A 109 10.38 3.17 1.65
N VAL A 110 9.58 2.58 2.53
CA VAL A 110 8.12 2.64 2.44
C VAL A 110 7.61 3.36 3.68
N THR A 111 6.90 4.47 3.47
CA THR A 111 6.31 5.26 4.54
C THR A 111 4.82 5.03 4.57
N PHE A 112 4.29 4.54 5.68
CA PHE A 112 2.86 4.44 5.96
C PHE A 112 2.42 5.58 6.86
N ARG A 113 1.27 6.17 6.58
CA ARG A 113 0.54 7.06 7.49
C ARG A 113 -0.81 6.46 7.79
N VAL A 114 -1.06 6.24 9.06
CA VAL A 114 -2.27 5.60 9.55
C VAL A 114 -3.03 6.59 10.42
N SER A 115 -4.17 7.07 9.94
CA SER A 115 -5.11 7.85 10.72
C SER A 115 -6.14 6.95 11.40
N ASN A 116 -7.26 7.50 11.89
CA ASN A 116 -8.29 6.67 12.52
C ASN A 116 -9.12 5.87 11.49
N ASN A 117 -9.16 6.32 10.23
CA ASN A 117 -10.05 5.77 9.21
C ASN A 117 -9.43 5.68 7.81
N ASP A 118 -8.16 6.03 7.68
CA ASP A 118 -7.45 5.94 6.39
C ASP A 118 -6.00 5.51 6.56
N VAL A 119 -5.48 4.88 5.51
CA VAL A 119 -4.07 4.51 5.36
C VAL A 119 -3.58 5.03 4.02
N ALA A 120 -2.51 5.79 4.05
CA ALA A 120 -1.75 6.18 2.87
C ALA A 120 -0.33 5.62 2.97
N PHE A 121 0.25 5.24 1.84
CA PHE A 121 1.67 4.90 1.80
C PHE A 121 2.35 5.45 0.55
N ARG A 122 3.68 5.54 0.61
CA ARG A 122 4.52 5.94 -0.51
C ARG A 122 5.86 5.25 -0.47
N TYR A 123 6.44 5.03 -1.64
CA TYR A 123 7.83 4.67 -1.80
C TYR A 123 8.71 5.91 -1.83
N THR A 124 9.90 5.78 -1.27
CA THR A 124 10.98 6.76 -1.40
C THR A 124 12.24 6.02 -1.80
N LEU A 125 12.80 6.37 -2.94
CA LEU A 125 14.08 5.86 -3.40
C LEU A 125 15.18 6.86 -2.98
N PRO A 126 15.98 6.57 -1.95
CA PRO A 126 17.09 7.43 -1.57
C PRO A 126 18.07 7.54 -2.74
N ARG A 127 18.72 8.69 -2.87
CA ARG A 127 19.74 8.86 -3.91
C ARG A 127 20.84 7.80 -3.73
N GLN A 128 21.07 7.05 -4.79
CA GLN A 128 22.07 6.00 -4.85
C GLN A 128 22.94 6.24 -6.10
N GLY A 129 24.21 6.53 -5.89
CA GLY A 129 25.12 6.89 -6.97
C GLY A 129 25.02 8.36 -7.40
N GLU A 130 25.50 8.64 -8.62
CA GLU A 130 25.67 10.02 -9.13
C GLU A 130 24.42 10.58 -9.80
N THR A 131 23.51 9.71 -10.27
CA THR A 131 22.29 10.13 -10.97
C THR A 131 21.23 10.66 -9.99
N GLY A 132 20.58 11.77 -10.35
CA GLY A 132 19.48 12.35 -9.60
C GLY A 132 18.10 11.82 -9.99
N SER A 133 18.02 10.86 -10.93
CA SER A 133 16.76 10.32 -11.45
C SER A 133 16.74 8.80 -11.41
N VAL A 134 15.53 8.24 -11.23
CA VAL A 134 15.25 6.81 -11.26
C VAL A 134 14.08 6.56 -12.21
N VAL A 135 14.19 5.56 -13.07
CA VAL A 135 13.09 5.07 -13.89
C VAL A 135 12.45 3.90 -13.19
N VAL A 136 11.16 3.99 -12.89
CA VAL A 136 10.35 2.88 -12.40
C VAL A 136 9.80 2.14 -13.62
N ASN A 137 10.19 0.89 -13.79
CA ASN A 137 9.78 0.04 -14.90
C ASN A 137 8.43 -0.62 -14.65
N SER A 138 8.22 -1.09 -13.41
CA SER A 138 6.93 -1.62 -12.94
C SER A 138 6.76 -1.46 -11.44
N GLU A 139 5.52 -1.47 -11.00
CA GLU A 139 5.11 -1.50 -9.61
C GLU A 139 4.36 -2.80 -9.33
N GLU A 140 4.83 -3.56 -8.31
CA GLU A 140 4.26 -4.84 -7.90
C GLU A 140 3.33 -4.71 -6.69
N THR A 141 2.94 -3.48 -6.37
CA THR A 141 2.02 -3.20 -5.26
C THR A 141 0.65 -3.80 -5.54
N GLY A 142 0.14 -4.54 -4.56
CA GLY A 142 -1.17 -5.17 -4.67
C GLY A 142 -2.07 -4.84 -3.48
N PHE A 143 -3.36 -5.09 -3.66
CA PHE A 143 -4.40 -4.96 -2.65
C PHE A 143 -5.19 -6.27 -2.62
N ARG A 144 -4.89 -7.14 -1.65
CA ARG A 144 -5.54 -8.44 -1.54
C ARG A 144 -6.70 -8.33 -0.56
N PHE A 145 -7.90 -8.29 -1.09
CA PHE A 145 -9.11 -8.25 -0.29
C PHE A 145 -9.47 -9.66 0.22
N PRO A 146 -10.08 -9.78 1.42
CA PRO A 146 -10.59 -11.05 1.93
C PRO A 146 -11.63 -11.67 0.99
N ALA A 147 -11.74 -13.00 1.02
CA ALA A 147 -12.77 -13.71 0.27
C ALA A 147 -14.17 -13.20 0.63
N GLY A 148 -15.04 -13.10 -0.36
CA GLY A 148 -16.41 -12.59 -0.19
C GLY A 148 -16.50 -11.06 -0.10
N THR A 149 -15.40 -10.31 -0.31
CA THR A 149 -15.47 -8.86 -0.46
C THR A 149 -16.27 -8.50 -1.71
N THR A 150 -17.19 -7.55 -1.57
CA THR A 150 -17.98 -6.98 -2.65
C THR A 150 -17.63 -5.53 -2.89
N THR A 151 -18.03 -5.01 -4.03
CA THR A 151 -17.76 -3.63 -4.45
C THR A 151 -19.05 -2.87 -4.69
N PHE A 152 -18.96 -1.55 -4.63
CA PHE A 152 -19.99 -0.62 -5.08
C PHE A 152 -19.40 0.17 -6.24
N LEU A 153 -19.78 -0.19 -7.46
CA LEU A 153 -19.18 0.34 -8.68
C LEU A 153 -20.25 0.86 -9.64
N CYS A 154 -19.88 1.89 -10.39
CA CYS A 154 -20.56 2.27 -11.60
C CYS A 154 -19.99 1.44 -12.75
N PRO A 155 -20.79 0.57 -13.42
CA PRO A 155 -20.32 -0.19 -14.56
C PRO A 155 -19.88 0.75 -15.69
N GLN A 156 -18.84 0.37 -16.39
CA GLN A 156 -18.39 1.13 -17.58
C GLN A 156 -19.45 1.03 -18.68
N SER A 157 -19.80 2.15 -19.30
CA SER A 157 -20.69 2.18 -20.45
C SER A 157 -20.07 1.45 -21.64
N ASP A 158 -20.91 0.81 -22.47
CA ASP A 158 -20.47 0.23 -23.72
C ASP A 158 -19.85 1.32 -24.65
N PRO A 159 -18.56 1.20 -25.00
CA PRO A 159 -17.91 2.18 -25.86
C PRO A 159 -18.38 2.11 -27.30
N MET A 160 -19.18 1.12 -27.68
CA MET A 160 -19.57 0.86 -29.07
C MET A 160 -20.89 1.50 -29.47
N ILE A 161 -21.62 2.14 -28.57
CA ILE A 161 -22.96 2.66 -28.82
C ILE A 161 -22.92 4.20 -29.09
N GLY A 162 -22.81 4.58 -30.35
CA GLY A 162 -23.09 5.91 -30.90
C GLY A 162 -22.63 7.09 -30.05
N TRP A 163 -23.54 7.97 -29.76
CA TRP A 163 -23.30 9.14 -28.92
C TRP A 163 -22.99 8.82 -27.46
N LYS A 164 -23.35 7.69 -26.96
CA LYS A 164 -22.93 7.25 -25.62
C LYS A 164 -21.42 7.13 -25.48
N ARG A 165 -20.68 6.98 -26.57
CA ARG A 165 -19.22 7.03 -26.61
C ARG A 165 -18.65 8.37 -26.19
N THR A 166 -19.38 9.44 -26.49
CA THR A 166 -18.96 10.81 -26.21
C THR A 166 -19.65 11.40 -25.01
N LYS A 167 -20.42 10.57 -24.28
CA LYS A 167 -21.13 10.96 -23.08
C LYS A 167 -20.10 11.44 -22.05
N PRO A 168 -20.10 12.74 -21.67
CA PRO A 168 -19.07 13.30 -20.80
C PRO A 168 -19.24 12.89 -19.35
N SER A 169 -20.41 12.39 -18.95
CA SER A 169 -20.66 11.83 -17.62
C SER A 169 -20.94 10.34 -17.75
N TYR A 170 -20.29 9.58 -16.90
CA TYR A 170 -20.52 8.15 -16.74
C TYR A 170 -21.57 7.93 -15.65
N GLU A 171 -22.64 8.71 -15.65
CA GLU A 171 -23.79 8.59 -14.73
C GLU A 171 -24.62 7.37 -15.10
N GLU A 172 -24.05 6.20 -14.93
CA GLU A 172 -24.75 4.93 -14.99
C GLU A 172 -25.24 4.57 -13.58
N GLU A 173 -26.20 3.67 -13.49
CA GLU A 173 -26.67 3.19 -12.21
C GLU A 173 -25.56 2.44 -11.47
N TYR A 174 -25.27 2.85 -10.25
CA TYR A 174 -24.36 2.14 -9.39
C TYR A 174 -24.93 0.79 -9.00
N LYS A 175 -24.09 -0.23 -9.02
CA LYS A 175 -24.43 -1.56 -8.54
C LYS A 175 -23.70 -1.82 -7.22
N ALA A 176 -24.49 -2.22 -6.21
CA ALA A 176 -23.96 -2.68 -4.93
C ALA A 176 -23.67 -4.18 -4.99
N ASP A 177 -22.82 -4.63 -4.07
CA ASP A 177 -22.53 -6.04 -3.82
C ASP A 177 -22.02 -6.83 -5.03
N ILE A 178 -21.28 -6.16 -5.92
CA ILE A 178 -20.62 -6.82 -7.04
C ILE A 178 -19.42 -7.62 -6.52
N PRO A 179 -19.35 -8.95 -6.73
CA PRO A 179 -18.18 -9.74 -6.36
C PRO A 179 -16.91 -9.24 -7.05
N MET A 180 -15.76 -9.37 -6.36
CA MET A 180 -14.47 -8.86 -6.83
C MET A 180 -13.93 -9.59 -8.07
N ASP A 181 -14.43 -10.79 -8.38
CA ASP A 181 -14.02 -11.63 -9.51
C ASP A 181 -14.84 -11.40 -10.79
N VAL A 182 -15.85 -10.53 -10.72
CA VAL A 182 -16.66 -10.17 -11.90
C VAL A 182 -15.79 -9.37 -12.87
N ARG A 183 -15.73 -9.86 -14.09
CA ARG A 183 -15.00 -9.21 -15.18
C ARG A 183 -15.90 -8.27 -15.96
N SER A 184 -15.34 -7.19 -16.47
CA SER A 184 -16.01 -6.36 -17.48
C SER A 184 -16.32 -7.21 -18.71
N GLN A 185 -17.50 -7.01 -19.28
CA GLN A 185 -17.88 -7.64 -20.56
C GLN A 185 -17.26 -6.93 -21.78
N TYR A 186 -16.59 -5.80 -21.56
CA TYR A 186 -16.01 -4.96 -22.61
C TYR A 186 -14.47 -4.93 -22.63
N GLY A 187 -13.80 -5.79 -21.87
CA GLY A 187 -12.33 -5.89 -21.87
C GLY A 187 -11.68 -5.81 -20.53
#